data_2fe6638fb95e1f7de0f5f010ea1fe7df
#
_entry.id   2fe6638fb95e1f7de0f5f010ea1fe7df
#
_cell.length_a   1.000
_cell.length_b   1.000
_cell.length_c   1.000
_cell.angle_alpha   90.00
_cell.angle_beta   90.00
_cell.angle_gamma   90.00
#
_symmetry.space_group_name_H-M   'P 1'
#
loop_
_entity.id
_entity.type
_entity.pdbx_description
1 polymer ?
#
loop_
_entity_poly.entity_id
_entity_poly.type
_entity_poly.pdbx_seq_one_letter_code
_entity_poly.pdbx_strand_id
1 'polypeptide(L)'
;MAKKKKTTVAVSGGFDPLHIGHIRLLNEAKKLGDKLVVILNNDNWLTKKKGFVFMSEQDRKEILESLSAVDEVLLTGHTKADADRSVCRELRKLKPDVFANGGDRTPTDAKKATSSLNPEADLCEELGIKMVYSVGKGGKVRSSTELVARFKKGEKRSIL
;
A
#
# COMPACT_ATOMS: atom_id res chain seq x y z
N MET A 1 11.04 8.11 33.79
CA MET A 1 11.42 7.20 32.71
C MET A 1 10.95 7.74 31.37
N ALA A 2 11.85 7.85 30.41
CA ALA A 2 11.48 8.26 29.07
C ALA A 2 10.55 7.19 28.45
N LYS A 3 9.40 7.60 27.90
CA LYS A 3 8.52 6.69 27.12
C LYS A 3 9.30 6.20 25.90
N LYS A 4 9.41 4.87 25.73
CA LYS A 4 9.98 4.28 24.51
C LYS A 4 9.22 4.85 23.30
N LYS A 5 9.95 5.43 22.34
CA LYS A 5 9.35 5.89 21.09
C LYS A 5 8.70 4.70 20.39
N LYS A 6 7.41 4.82 20.03
CA LYS A 6 6.70 3.80 19.27
C LYS A 6 7.18 3.77 17.83
N THR A 7 7.48 2.57 17.32
CA THR A 7 7.86 2.37 15.92
C THR A 7 6.62 2.41 15.02
N THR A 8 6.60 3.35 14.09
CA THR A 8 5.53 3.49 13.11
C THR A 8 5.92 2.83 11.79
N VAL A 9 5.06 1.95 11.32
CA VAL A 9 5.18 1.29 10.01
C VAL A 9 4.14 1.86 9.06
N ALA A 10 4.53 2.18 7.84
CA ALA A 10 3.61 2.56 6.78
C ALA A 10 3.60 1.51 5.66
N VAL A 11 2.44 1.30 5.09
CA VAL A 11 2.23 0.60 3.81
C VAL A 11 1.40 1.49 2.90
N SER A 12 1.51 1.32 1.59
CA SER A 12 0.69 2.08 0.63
C SER A 12 0.07 1.17 -0.41
N GLY A 13 -1.06 1.58 -0.95
CA GLY A 13 -1.72 0.87 -2.04
C GLY A 13 -3.10 1.40 -2.38
N GLY A 14 -3.66 0.85 -3.46
CA GLY A 14 -5.03 1.13 -3.88
C GLY A 14 -6.06 0.27 -3.17
N PHE A 15 -5.72 -0.97 -2.83
CA PHE A 15 -6.62 -1.90 -2.14
C PHE A 15 -8.00 -2.01 -2.81
N ASP A 16 -8.02 -2.17 -4.11
CA ASP A 16 -9.25 -2.10 -4.91
C ASP A 16 -9.35 -3.20 -5.98
N PRO A 17 -10.07 -4.28 -5.71
CA PRO A 17 -10.65 -4.69 -4.43
C PRO A 17 -9.61 -5.23 -3.42
N LEU A 18 -9.95 -5.18 -2.15
CA LEU A 18 -9.21 -5.88 -1.10
C LEU A 18 -9.26 -7.39 -1.31
N HIS A 19 -8.16 -8.07 -1.04
CA HIS A 19 -8.04 -9.52 -1.15
C HIS A 19 -7.08 -10.09 -0.11
N ILE A 20 -7.00 -11.40 -0.03
CA ILE A 20 -6.21 -12.09 1.00
C ILE A 20 -4.73 -11.71 0.99
N GLY A 21 -4.17 -11.37 -0.17
CA GLY A 21 -2.79 -10.89 -0.27
C GLY A 21 -2.56 -9.59 0.49
N HIS A 22 -3.53 -8.68 0.44
CA HIS A 22 -3.49 -7.43 1.22
C HIS A 22 -3.57 -7.71 2.74
N ILE A 23 -4.46 -8.61 3.15
CA ILE A 23 -4.60 -8.98 4.57
C ILE A 23 -3.29 -9.56 5.11
N ARG A 24 -2.64 -10.43 4.36
CA ARG A 24 -1.33 -11.00 4.73
C ARG A 24 -0.25 -9.94 4.82
N LEU A 25 -0.20 -9.02 3.86
CA LEU A 25 0.71 -7.88 3.89
C LEU A 25 0.52 -7.05 5.17
N LEU A 26 -0.72 -6.67 5.48
CA LEU A 26 -1.02 -5.83 6.64
C LEU A 26 -0.66 -6.52 7.96
N ASN A 27 -0.98 -7.80 8.09
CA ASN A 27 -0.65 -8.58 9.28
C ASN A 27 0.86 -8.71 9.48
N GLU A 28 1.63 -8.96 8.42
CA GLU A 28 3.09 -9.06 8.51
C GLU A 28 3.74 -7.69 8.72
N ALA A 29 3.23 -6.63 8.08
CA ALA A 29 3.72 -5.27 8.28
C ALA A 29 3.51 -4.80 9.73
N LYS A 30 2.39 -5.14 10.35
CA LYS A 30 2.11 -4.81 11.77
C LYS A 30 3.17 -5.38 12.71
N LYS A 31 3.75 -6.53 12.40
CA LYS A 31 4.80 -7.15 13.22
C LYS A 31 6.12 -6.38 13.20
N LEU A 32 6.30 -5.46 12.26
CA LEU A 32 7.52 -4.66 12.12
C LEU A 32 7.56 -3.46 13.08
N GLY A 33 6.45 -3.15 13.76
CA GLY A 33 6.41 -2.03 14.68
C GLY A 33 5.16 -2.01 15.57
N ASP A 34 5.04 -0.92 16.30
CA ASP A 34 3.97 -0.74 17.29
C ASP A 34 2.68 -0.20 16.65
N LYS A 35 2.81 0.62 15.60
CA LYS A 35 1.70 1.27 14.91
C LYS A 35 1.79 1.02 13.40
N LEU A 36 0.70 0.56 12.79
CA LEU A 36 0.57 0.41 11.34
C LEU A 36 -0.35 1.48 10.77
N VAL A 37 0.19 2.28 9.85
CA VAL A 37 -0.54 3.28 9.07
C VAL A 37 -0.64 2.82 7.63
N VAL A 38 -1.85 2.78 7.09
CA VAL A 38 -2.09 2.49 5.67
C VAL A 38 -2.25 3.80 4.92
N ILE A 39 -1.37 4.06 3.98
CA ILE A 39 -1.49 5.17 3.02
C ILE A 39 -2.35 4.67 1.87
N LEU A 40 -3.62 5.05 1.87
CA LEU A 40 -4.61 4.61 0.90
C LEU A 40 -4.66 5.57 -0.29
N ASN A 41 -4.37 5.05 -1.47
CA ASN A 41 -4.52 5.82 -2.70
C ASN A 41 -5.99 6.12 -3.00
N ASN A 42 -6.29 7.39 -3.26
CA ASN A 42 -7.65 7.86 -3.49
C ASN A 42 -8.20 7.46 -4.87
N ASP A 43 -9.46 7.79 -5.14
CA ASP A 43 -10.14 7.44 -6.39
C ASP A 43 -9.52 8.11 -7.62
N ASN A 44 -9.01 9.34 -7.49
CA ASN A 44 -8.29 10.02 -8.56
C ASN A 44 -7.04 9.25 -8.99
N TRP A 45 -6.28 8.73 -8.02
CA TRP A 45 -5.11 7.91 -8.29
C TRP A 45 -5.47 6.61 -9.01
N LEU A 46 -6.53 5.92 -8.54
CA LEU A 46 -7.00 4.67 -9.16
C LEU A 46 -7.47 4.88 -10.59
N THR A 47 -8.27 5.91 -10.82
CA THR A 47 -8.78 6.27 -12.15
C THR A 47 -7.62 6.54 -13.11
N LYS A 48 -6.61 7.27 -12.67
CA LYS A 48 -5.44 7.58 -13.48
C LYS A 48 -4.58 6.35 -13.77
N LYS A 49 -4.41 5.46 -12.80
CA LYS A 49 -3.56 4.27 -12.93
C LYS A 49 -4.24 3.12 -13.66
N LYS A 50 -5.51 2.86 -13.36
CA LYS A 50 -6.25 1.67 -13.81
C LYS A 50 -7.41 1.98 -14.74
N GLY A 51 -7.84 3.24 -14.85
CA GLY A 51 -8.97 3.69 -15.64
C GLY A 51 -10.35 3.47 -14.99
N PHE A 52 -10.41 2.91 -13.79
CA PHE A 52 -11.66 2.66 -13.05
C PHE A 52 -11.44 2.57 -11.56
N VAL A 53 -12.52 2.73 -10.81
CA VAL A 53 -12.62 2.48 -9.36
C VAL A 53 -13.62 1.35 -9.15
N PHE A 54 -13.21 0.28 -8.46
CA PHE A 54 -14.11 -0.84 -8.15
C PHE A 54 -14.89 -0.57 -6.87
N MET A 55 -14.22 -0.13 -5.80
CA MET A 55 -14.83 0.32 -4.56
C MET A 55 -14.42 1.76 -4.29
N SER A 56 -15.37 2.60 -3.84
CA SER A 56 -15.08 3.99 -3.49
C SER A 56 -13.98 4.12 -2.44
N GLU A 57 -13.28 5.23 -2.43
CA GLU A 57 -12.24 5.48 -1.42
C GLU A 57 -12.80 5.44 0.00
N GLN A 58 -14.07 5.83 0.20
CA GLN A 58 -14.73 5.78 1.49
C GLN A 58 -14.95 4.33 1.96
N ASP A 59 -15.47 3.47 1.07
CA ASP A 59 -15.66 2.05 1.36
C ASP A 59 -14.32 1.36 1.68
N ARG A 60 -13.31 1.61 0.86
CA ARG A 60 -11.98 1.02 1.06
C ARG A 60 -11.36 1.48 2.38
N LYS A 61 -11.52 2.75 2.73
CA LYS A 61 -11.03 3.32 3.99
C LYS A 61 -11.71 2.67 5.19
N GLU A 62 -13.03 2.58 5.18
CA GLU A 62 -13.81 1.98 6.28
C GLU A 62 -13.48 0.50 6.47
N ILE A 63 -13.35 -0.25 5.38
CA ILE A 63 -12.93 -1.66 5.44
C ILE A 63 -11.54 -1.79 6.07
N LEU A 64 -10.57 -0.99 5.64
CA LEU A 64 -9.21 -1.01 6.19
C LEU A 64 -9.18 -0.63 7.67
N GLU A 65 -9.93 0.38 8.07
CA GLU A 65 -10.03 0.82 9.47
C GLU A 65 -10.64 -0.25 10.39
N SER A 66 -11.45 -1.17 9.84
CA SER A 66 -12.04 -2.28 10.59
C SER A 66 -11.09 -3.44 10.86
N LEU A 67 -9.94 -3.48 10.18
CA LEU A 67 -8.97 -4.56 10.33
C LEU A 67 -8.13 -4.38 11.61
N SER A 68 -8.01 -5.44 12.40
CA SER A 68 -7.30 -5.39 13.69
C SER A 68 -5.81 -5.02 13.56
N ALA A 69 -5.17 -5.32 12.43
CA ALA A 69 -3.78 -4.98 12.20
C ALA A 69 -3.56 -3.49 11.90
N VAL A 70 -4.60 -2.77 11.47
CA VAL A 70 -4.52 -1.37 11.02
C VAL A 70 -4.87 -0.43 12.18
N ASP A 71 -3.95 0.48 12.48
CA ASP A 71 -4.15 1.49 13.52
C ASP A 71 -4.69 2.81 12.95
N GLU A 72 -4.33 3.13 11.70
CA GLU A 72 -4.73 4.38 11.05
C GLU A 72 -4.74 4.23 9.53
N VAL A 73 -5.67 4.88 8.86
CA VAL A 73 -5.69 5.00 7.40
C VAL A 73 -5.55 6.47 7.01
N LEU A 74 -4.53 6.76 6.19
CA LEU A 74 -4.27 8.07 5.64
C LEU A 74 -4.61 8.07 4.14
N LEU A 75 -5.67 8.78 3.77
CA LEU A 75 -6.08 8.92 2.36
C LEU A 75 -5.16 9.90 1.64
N THR A 76 -4.67 9.53 0.45
CA THR A 76 -3.84 10.43 -0.35
C THR A 76 -4.63 11.61 -0.92
N GLY A 77 -3.96 12.72 -1.18
CA GLY A 77 -4.57 13.93 -1.72
C GLY A 77 -4.36 14.10 -3.23
N HIS A 78 -4.22 13.02 -4.01
CA HIS A 78 -4.02 13.13 -5.45
C HIS A 78 -5.21 13.80 -6.14
N THR A 79 -4.92 14.77 -7.01
CA THR A 79 -5.91 15.41 -7.87
C THR A 79 -5.89 14.78 -9.27
N LYS A 80 -6.89 15.08 -10.08
CA LYS A 80 -6.93 14.62 -11.49
C LYS A 80 -5.76 15.16 -12.32
N ALA A 81 -5.24 16.34 -11.95
CA ALA A 81 -4.14 17.01 -12.64
C ALA A 81 -2.75 16.51 -12.21
N ASP A 82 -2.62 15.81 -11.07
CA ASP A 82 -1.33 15.37 -10.56
C ASP A 82 -0.65 14.39 -11.52
N ALA A 83 0.55 14.73 -11.98
CA ALA A 83 1.43 13.82 -12.71
C ALA A 83 2.11 12.84 -11.76
N ASP A 84 2.45 13.29 -10.55
CA ASP A 84 3.06 12.48 -9.50
C ASP A 84 2.02 11.50 -8.93
N ARG A 85 2.35 10.21 -8.99
CA ARG A 85 1.55 9.11 -8.44
C ARG A 85 2.20 8.46 -7.22
N SER A 86 3.29 9.05 -6.73
CA SER A 86 3.96 8.58 -5.53
C SER A 86 3.20 8.95 -4.26
N VAL A 87 3.54 8.31 -3.15
CA VAL A 87 3.05 8.67 -1.81
C VAL A 87 4.07 9.48 -1.02
N CYS A 88 4.98 10.14 -1.73
CA CYS A 88 6.05 10.93 -1.10
C CYS A 88 5.52 12.06 -0.22
N ARG A 89 4.41 12.70 -0.60
CA ARG A 89 3.78 13.76 0.22
C ARG A 89 3.32 13.23 1.57
N GLU A 90 2.70 12.06 1.55
CA GLU A 90 2.20 11.39 2.76
C GLU A 90 3.35 10.88 3.63
N LEU A 91 4.39 10.30 3.03
CA LEU A 91 5.60 9.88 3.73
C LEU A 91 6.33 11.06 4.40
N ARG A 92 6.41 12.23 3.74
CA ARG A 92 6.99 13.44 4.33
C ARG A 92 6.23 13.93 5.55
N LYS A 93 4.89 13.84 5.53
CA LYS A 93 4.03 14.22 6.66
C LYS A 93 4.09 13.22 7.80
N LEU A 94 3.98 11.94 7.46
CA LEU A 94 3.91 10.86 8.44
C LEU A 94 5.27 10.58 9.10
N LYS A 95 6.35 10.62 8.32
CA LYS A 95 7.72 10.26 8.74
C LYS A 95 7.75 8.94 9.51
N PRO A 96 7.29 7.83 8.90
CA PRO A 96 7.31 6.55 9.56
C PRO A 96 8.75 6.08 9.78
N ASP A 97 8.95 5.17 10.71
CA ASP A 97 10.25 4.54 10.92
C ASP A 97 10.54 3.47 9.86
N VAL A 98 9.47 2.81 9.38
CA VAL A 98 9.53 1.75 8.37
C VAL A 98 8.50 2.00 7.28
N PHE A 99 8.91 1.83 6.03
CA PHE A 99 8.01 1.76 4.89
C PHE A 99 8.06 0.34 4.31
N ALA A 100 6.99 -0.42 4.51
CA ALA A 100 6.90 -1.82 4.14
C ALA A 100 6.26 -1.99 2.77
N ASN A 101 6.89 -2.77 1.91
CA ASN A 101 6.44 -3.07 0.56
C ASN A 101 6.19 -4.57 0.41
N GLY A 102 5.05 -4.91 -0.17
CA GLY A 102 4.64 -6.30 -0.39
C GLY A 102 4.91 -6.81 -1.79
N GLY A 103 4.40 -8.00 -2.06
CA GLY A 103 4.47 -8.64 -3.37
C GLY A 103 5.88 -9.07 -3.75
N ASP A 104 6.19 -8.92 -5.03
CA ASP A 104 7.46 -9.33 -5.63
C ASP A 104 8.51 -8.19 -5.67
N ARG A 105 8.26 -7.10 -4.95
CA ARG A 105 9.15 -5.94 -4.95
C ARG A 105 10.42 -6.23 -4.17
N THR A 106 11.57 -5.85 -4.75
CA THR A 106 12.91 -6.06 -4.19
C THR A 106 13.68 -4.75 -4.13
N PRO A 107 14.79 -4.68 -3.36
CA PRO A 107 15.67 -3.51 -3.39
C PRO A 107 16.21 -3.20 -4.79
N THR A 108 16.44 -4.22 -5.62
CA THR A 108 16.88 -4.05 -7.01
C THR A 108 15.81 -3.38 -7.85
N ASP A 109 14.53 -3.73 -7.67
CA ASP A 109 13.43 -3.08 -8.38
C ASP A 109 13.33 -1.59 -8.02
N ALA A 110 13.51 -1.24 -6.76
CA ALA A 110 13.50 0.15 -6.30
C ALA A 110 14.58 1.02 -6.95
N LYS A 111 15.70 0.43 -7.37
CA LYS A 111 16.82 1.13 -8.02
C LYS A 111 16.72 1.22 -9.54
N LYS A 112 15.77 0.52 -10.17
CA LYS A 112 15.58 0.60 -11.62
C LYS A 112 15.06 1.99 -12.01
N ALA A 113 15.64 2.61 -13.03
CA ALA A 113 15.28 3.96 -13.50
C ALA A 113 13.79 4.12 -13.88
N THR A 114 13.13 3.01 -14.27
CA THR A 114 11.71 2.98 -14.65
C THR A 114 10.79 2.49 -13.52
N SER A 115 11.33 2.22 -12.33
CA SER A 115 10.52 1.71 -11.21
C SER A 115 9.59 2.78 -10.67
N SER A 116 8.34 2.40 -10.43
CA SER A 116 7.37 3.25 -9.73
C SER A 116 7.74 3.51 -8.26
N LEU A 117 8.71 2.74 -7.72
CA LEU A 117 9.20 2.91 -6.35
C LEU A 117 10.35 3.91 -6.21
N ASN A 118 10.93 4.40 -7.32
CA ASN A 118 12.09 5.28 -7.25
C ASN A 118 11.85 6.53 -6.40
N PRO A 119 10.74 7.28 -6.57
CA PRO A 119 10.51 8.47 -5.76
C PRO A 119 10.44 8.18 -4.26
N GLU A 120 9.77 7.10 -3.89
CA GLU A 120 9.64 6.69 -2.49
C GLU A 120 10.97 6.19 -1.92
N ALA A 121 11.73 5.42 -2.71
CA ALA A 121 13.04 4.91 -2.28
C ALA A 121 14.03 6.05 -2.02
N ASP A 122 14.11 7.02 -2.92
CA ASP A 122 14.96 8.20 -2.79
C ASP A 122 14.56 9.03 -1.57
N LEU A 123 13.25 9.22 -1.36
CA LEU A 123 12.76 9.95 -0.21
C LEU A 123 13.03 9.23 1.11
N CYS A 124 12.83 7.91 1.14
CA CYS A 124 13.10 7.12 2.35
C CYS A 124 14.58 7.16 2.73
N GLU A 125 15.49 7.13 1.75
CA GLU A 125 16.92 7.32 1.99
C GLU A 125 17.21 8.70 2.57
N GLU A 126 16.64 9.77 1.97
CA GLU A 126 16.78 11.15 2.44
C GLU A 126 16.30 11.33 3.90
N LEU A 127 15.16 10.74 4.25
CA LEU A 127 14.52 10.90 5.55
C LEU A 127 14.96 9.85 6.59
N GLY A 128 15.81 8.89 6.23
CA GLY A 128 16.21 7.81 7.12
C GLY A 128 15.09 6.82 7.44
N ILE A 129 14.12 6.67 6.55
CA ILE A 129 13.03 5.69 6.65
C ILE A 129 13.54 4.34 6.15
N LYS A 130 13.43 3.30 6.96
CA LYS A 130 13.83 1.95 6.58
C LYS A 130 12.80 1.35 5.60
N MET A 131 13.21 1.04 4.38
CA MET A 131 12.39 0.26 3.46
C MET A 131 12.54 -1.23 3.72
N VAL A 132 11.42 -1.93 3.81
CA VAL A 132 11.35 -3.39 3.92
C VAL A 132 10.57 -3.93 2.74
N TYR A 133 11.10 -4.93 2.07
CA TYR A 133 10.56 -5.50 0.84
C TYR A 133 10.03 -6.91 1.09
N SER A 134 9.23 -7.39 0.14
CA SER A 134 8.67 -8.75 0.15
C SER A 134 7.90 -9.07 1.44
N VAL A 135 7.22 -8.07 1.98
CA VAL A 135 6.39 -8.23 3.18
C VAL A 135 5.09 -8.95 2.80
N GLY A 136 4.75 -9.95 3.56
CA GLY A 136 3.56 -10.76 3.34
C GLY A 136 3.90 -12.23 3.11
N LYS A 137 3.15 -13.09 3.79
CA LYS A 137 3.37 -14.54 3.75
C LYS A 137 2.95 -15.11 2.38
N GLY A 138 3.86 -15.85 1.74
CA GLY A 138 3.61 -16.52 0.48
C GLY A 138 3.78 -15.66 -0.78
N GLY A 139 4.38 -14.46 -0.67
CA GLY A 139 4.61 -13.55 -1.81
C GLY A 139 3.31 -13.03 -2.42
N LYS A 140 3.34 -12.75 -3.74
CA LYS A 140 2.16 -12.28 -4.48
C LYS A 140 1.18 -13.42 -4.74
N VAL A 141 0.15 -13.55 -3.91
CA VAL A 141 -0.87 -14.60 -4.01
C VAL A 141 -2.09 -14.20 -4.83
N ARG A 142 -2.36 -12.92 -4.99
CA ARG A 142 -3.49 -12.36 -5.75
C ARG A 142 -3.12 -11.00 -6.32
N SER A 143 -3.85 -10.59 -7.35
CA SER A 143 -3.80 -9.24 -7.91
C SER A 143 -5.22 -8.69 -8.06
N SER A 144 -5.47 -7.49 -7.59
CA SER A 144 -6.77 -6.80 -7.77
C SER A 144 -7.11 -6.65 -9.25
N THR A 145 -6.14 -6.31 -10.08
CA THR A 145 -6.32 -6.19 -11.54
C THR A 145 -6.74 -7.50 -12.16
N GLU A 146 -6.11 -8.62 -11.77
CA GLU A 146 -6.44 -9.95 -12.26
C GLU A 146 -7.85 -10.39 -11.83
N LEU A 147 -8.23 -10.15 -10.56
CA LEU A 147 -9.56 -10.47 -10.06
C LEU A 147 -10.65 -9.73 -10.82
N VAL A 148 -10.47 -8.44 -11.08
CA VAL A 148 -11.41 -7.65 -11.87
C VAL A 148 -11.47 -8.11 -13.33
N ALA A 149 -10.32 -8.44 -13.93
CA ALA A 149 -10.26 -8.97 -15.31
C ALA A 149 -11.01 -10.29 -15.45
N ARG A 150 -10.88 -11.20 -14.50
CA ARG A 150 -11.63 -12.47 -14.45
C ARG A 150 -13.13 -12.23 -14.37
N PHE A 151 -13.56 -11.32 -13.53
CA PHE A 151 -14.97 -10.95 -13.40
C PHE A 151 -15.52 -10.41 -14.73
N LYS A 152 -14.81 -9.51 -15.39
CA LYS A 152 -15.20 -8.94 -16.69
C LYS A 152 -15.31 -9.99 -17.79
N LYS A 153 -14.48 -11.05 -17.75
CA LYS A 153 -14.53 -12.16 -18.71
C LYS A 153 -15.63 -13.18 -18.40
N GLY A 154 -16.36 -13.02 -17.31
CA GLY A 154 -17.41 -13.96 -16.89
C GLY A 154 -16.86 -15.32 -16.45
N GLU A 155 -15.59 -15.42 -16.08
CA GLU A 155 -15.02 -16.65 -15.56
C GLU A 155 -15.64 -16.98 -14.20
N LYS A 156 -16.37 -18.10 -14.15
CA LYS A 156 -16.90 -18.62 -12.90
C LYS A 156 -15.74 -19.04 -12.00
N ARG A 157 -15.75 -18.59 -10.76
CA ARG A 157 -14.82 -19.06 -9.73
C ARG A 157 -15.02 -20.56 -9.53
N SER A 158 -13.99 -21.38 -9.69
CA SER A 158 -13.98 -22.66 -9.03
C SER A 158 -13.85 -22.40 -7.53
N ILE A 159 -14.89 -22.71 -6.79
CA ILE A 159 -14.89 -22.69 -5.33
C ILE A 159 -14.08 -23.93 -4.93
N LEU A 160 -12.86 -23.70 -4.48
CA LEU A 160 -12.09 -24.70 -3.74
C LEU A 160 -12.08 -24.31 -2.28
#